data_33e5165f81c786d151f2a72ee002d7f6
#
_entry.id   33e5165f81c786d151f2a72ee002d7f6
#
_cell.length_a   1.000
_cell.length_b   1.000
_cell.length_c   1.000
_cell.angle_alpha   90.00
_cell.angle_beta   90.00
_cell.angle_gamma   90.00
#
_symmetry.space_group_name_H-M   'P 1'
#
loop_
_entity.id
_entity.type
_entity.pdbx_description
1 polymer ?
#
loop_
_entity_poly.entity_id
_entity_poly.type
_entity_poly.pdbx_seq_one_letter_code
_entity_poly.pdbx_strand_id
1 'polypeptide(L)'
;LLYIMRNMGKNPADEEIAAACDITAYEVEEALIYWRESGILLAVNEEKKVMPSKKAAVIKNEKPTRNDVARRGAEDGRIKYLLQETQLRLGRNLKTNETSTLVWLYDDQGLDVSLILLIVQYAAAHNKANMRFIQSTAVDWVNRGIDSLTLADEELRNMALREEAWSVVRKAFGFERRKPSPKEEKLSFMWVNEWKMSDKMLTAAYNACVDEKSKFYMPYVAKIIESWHEKGYKTPEDIKPKEKTEKQSDFAAYDIDLFEKMLNSKD
;
A
#
# COMPACT_ATOMS: atom_id res chain seq x y z
N LEU A 1 25.56 16.88 15.49
CA LEU A 1 24.42 16.78 16.40
C LEU A 1 24.63 17.59 17.68
N LEU A 2 25.72 17.36 18.44
CA LEU A 2 26.02 18.07 19.69
C LEU A 2 26.12 19.57 19.51
N TYR A 3 26.68 20.07 18.40
CA TYR A 3 26.75 21.50 18.10
C TYR A 3 25.36 22.10 17.89
N ILE A 4 24.49 21.41 17.15
CA ILE A 4 23.10 21.84 16.92
C ILE A 4 22.31 21.84 18.23
N MET A 5 22.43 20.78 19.04
CA MET A 5 21.77 20.70 20.36
C MET A 5 22.22 21.82 21.32
N ARG A 6 23.48 22.16 21.26
CA ARG A 6 24.03 23.24 22.12
C ARG A 6 23.60 24.65 21.66
N ASN A 7 23.24 24.82 20.39
CA ASN A 7 22.77 26.04 19.77
C ASN A 7 21.27 26.02 19.42
N MET A 8 20.49 25.15 20.04
CA MET A 8 19.03 25.12 19.89
C MET A 8 18.46 26.53 20.17
N GLY A 9 17.80 27.10 19.16
CA GLY A 9 17.22 28.45 19.20
C GLY A 9 17.98 29.52 18.42
N LYS A 10 19.20 29.23 17.92
CA LYS A 10 19.96 30.18 17.07
C LYS A 10 19.88 29.84 15.58
N ASN A 11 19.37 28.67 15.22
CA ASN A 11 19.26 28.19 13.85
C ASN A 11 20.55 28.42 13.04
N PRO A 12 21.70 27.79 13.43
CA PRO A 12 22.98 28.06 12.77
C PRO A 12 22.91 27.62 11.30
N ALA A 13 23.55 28.40 10.43
CA ALA A 13 23.66 28.06 9.01
C ALA A 13 24.56 26.82 8.81
N ASP A 14 24.35 26.08 7.70
CA ASP A 14 25.09 24.84 7.43
C ASP A 14 26.62 25.10 7.35
N GLU A 15 27.01 26.27 6.85
CA GLU A 15 28.42 26.71 6.81
C GLU A 15 29.00 26.93 8.22
N GLU A 16 28.20 27.43 9.18
CA GLU A 16 28.63 27.60 10.56
C GLU A 16 28.80 26.27 11.28
N ILE A 17 27.92 25.30 10.98
CA ILE A 17 28.00 23.93 11.51
C ILE A 17 29.23 23.24 10.92
N ALA A 18 29.46 23.40 9.62
CA ALA A 18 30.58 22.83 8.90
C ALA A 18 31.91 23.32 9.46
N ALA A 19 32.06 24.63 9.66
CA ALA A 19 33.25 25.24 10.23
C ALA A 19 33.49 24.84 11.70
N ALA A 20 32.43 24.72 12.50
CA ALA A 20 32.53 24.35 13.90
C ALA A 20 32.86 22.85 14.12
N CYS A 21 32.56 22.02 13.17
CA CYS A 21 32.74 20.54 13.23
C CYS A 21 33.92 20.07 12.40
N ASP A 22 34.60 20.95 11.66
CA ASP A 22 35.70 20.63 10.72
C ASP A 22 35.31 19.60 9.66
N ILE A 23 34.11 19.80 9.08
CA ILE A 23 33.51 18.95 8.02
C ILE A 23 33.01 19.85 6.88
N THR A 24 32.72 19.26 5.75
CA THR A 24 32.19 20.00 4.60
C THR A 24 30.69 20.34 4.76
N ALA A 25 30.22 21.40 4.13
CA ALA A 25 28.80 21.74 4.12
C ALA A 25 27.92 20.60 3.56
N TYR A 26 28.44 19.84 2.61
CA TYR A 26 27.80 18.66 2.06
C TYR A 26 27.57 17.56 3.12
N GLU A 27 28.59 17.26 3.93
CA GLU A 27 28.47 16.28 5.02
C GLU A 27 27.50 16.74 6.10
N VAL A 28 27.41 18.07 6.33
CA VAL A 28 26.39 18.65 7.23
C VAL A 28 24.99 18.38 6.69
N GLU A 29 24.76 18.64 5.39
CA GLU A 29 23.47 18.42 4.73
C GLU A 29 23.05 16.94 4.79
N GLU A 30 23.93 16.01 4.46
CA GLU A 30 23.67 14.56 4.58
C GLU A 30 23.33 14.15 6.03
N ALA A 31 24.07 14.64 7.00
CA ALA A 31 23.84 14.36 8.41
C ALA A 31 22.49 14.93 8.89
N LEU A 32 22.09 16.12 8.45
CA LEU A 32 20.82 16.75 8.78
C LEU A 32 19.64 15.97 8.18
N ILE A 33 19.77 15.49 6.93
CA ILE A 33 18.78 14.64 6.28
C ILE A 33 18.62 13.35 7.10
N TYR A 34 19.72 12.66 7.40
CA TYR A 34 19.69 11.42 8.18
C TYR A 34 19.03 11.60 9.57
N TRP A 35 19.34 12.68 10.29
CA TRP A 35 18.77 12.91 11.62
C TRP A 35 17.30 13.36 11.58
N ARG A 36 16.85 14.02 10.52
CA ARG A 36 15.43 14.30 10.26
C ARG A 36 14.65 13.03 9.98
N GLU A 37 15.17 12.18 9.10
CA GLU A 37 14.58 10.89 8.76
C GLU A 37 14.56 9.91 9.94
N SER A 38 15.58 9.93 10.78
CA SER A 38 15.67 9.13 12.01
C SER A 38 14.81 9.69 13.16
N GLY A 39 14.10 10.80 12.97
CA GLY A 39 13.27 11.43 14.01
C GLY A 39 14.07 12.04 15.18
N ILE A 40 15.40 12.19 15.05
CA ILE A 40 16.27 12.76 16.07
C ILE A 40 16.17 14.29 16.09
N LEU A 41 15.98 14.90 14.92
CA LEU A 41 15.66 16.32 14.76
C LEU A 41 14.21 16.46 14.34
N LEU A 42 13.37 16.93 15.26
CA LEU A 42 12.03 17.40 14.92
C LEU A 42 12.16 18.74 14.19
N ALA A 43 11.61 18.84 12.99
CA ALA A 43 11.54 20.11 12.28
C ALA A 43 10.71 21.10 13.12
N VAL A 44 11.37 22.04 13.78
CA VAL A 44 10.71 23.21 14.33
C VAL A 44 10.32 24.07 13.14
N ASN A 45 9.02 24.01 12.78
CA ASN A 45 8.33 24.90 11.86
C ASN A 45 9.24 25.63 10.84
N GLU A 46 9.70 24.93 9.82
CA GLU A 46 9.84 25.60 8.55
C GLU A 46 8.41 25.90 8.10
N GLU A 47 8.07 27.18 8.07
CA GLU A 47 6.96 27.65 7.26
C GLU A 47 7.05 26.87 5.96
N LYS A 48 6.03 26.07 5.67
CA LYS A 48 5.89 25.39 4.38
C LYS A 48 6.18 26.47 3.34
N LYS A 49 7.38 26.46 2.77
CA LYS A 49 7.55 26.93 1.42
C LYS A 49 6.64 26.03 0.65
N VAL A 50 5.39 26.46 0.52
CA VAL A 50 4.43 25.96 -0.41
C VAL A 50 5.18 26.04 -1.72
N MET A 51 5.77 24.94 -2.16
CA MET A 51 6.12 24.81 -3.56
C MET A 51 4.84 25.20 -4.28
N PRO A 52 4.90 26.16 -5.20
CA PRO A 52 3.69 26.64 -5.85
C PRO A 52 2.95 25.40 -6.34
N SER A 53 1.77 25.18 -5.80
CA SER A 53 0.84 24.17 -6.27
C SER A 53 0.92 24.25 -7.79
N LYS A 54 1.56 23.24 -8.41
CA LYS A 54 1.55 23.16 -9.88
C LYS A 54 0.06 23.15 -10.21
N LYS A 55 -0.42 24.30 -10.73
CA LYS A 55 -1.78 24.43 -11.28
C LYS A 55 -2.07 23.13 -11.97
N ALA A 56 -3.24 22.55 -11.71
CA ALA A 56 -3.71 21.35 -12.36
C ALA A 56 -3.43 21.46 -13.86
N ALA A 57 -2.24 21.02 -14.25
CA ALA A 57 -1.87 20.94 -15.65
C ALA A 57 -2.77 19.84 -16.21
N VAL A 58 -3.49 20.14 -17.24
CA VAL A 58 -4.24 19.17 -18.05
C VAL A 58 -3.36 17.93 -18.14
N ILE A 59 -3.78 16.84 -17.50
CA ILE A 59 -3.03 15.58 -17.47
C ILE A 59 -2.87 15.15 -18.91
N LYS A 60 -1.70 15.40 -19.49
CA LYS A 60 -1.34 14.85 -20.79
C LYS A 60 -1.20 13.35 -20.57
N ASN A 61 -2.17 12.58 -21.03
CA ASN A 61 -2.15 11.12 -20.98
C ASN A 61 -1.08 10.51 -21.90
N GLU A 62 -0.34 11.32 -22.65
CA GLU A 62 0.71 10.88 -23.55
C GLU A 62 2.03 10.79 -22.82
N LYS A 63 2.57 9.56 -22.77
CA LYS A 63 3.88 9.31 -22.18
C LYS A 63 4.98 9.92 -23.06
N PRO A 64 6.08 10.43 -22.45
CA PRO A 64 7.18 11.01 -23.17
C PRO A 64 7.81 10.02 -24.17
N THR A 65 8.24 10.55 -25.31
CA THR A 65 8.94 9.76 -26.34
C THR A 65 10.35 9.39 -25.87
N ARG A 66 11.01 8.48 -26.59
CA ARG A 66 12.41 8.10 -26.29
C ARG A 66 13.34 9.32 -26.27
N ASN A 67 13.13 10.26 -27.20
CA ASN A 67 13.96 11.46 -27.29
C ASN A 67 13.70 12.40 -26.11
N ASP A 68 12.44 12.51 -25.67
CA ASP A 68 12.10 13.30 -24.49
C ASP A 68 12.71 12.71 -23.23
N VAL A 69 12.66 11.38 -23.05
CA VAL A 69 13.30 10.68 -21.92
C VAL A 69 14.81 10.96 -21.91
N ALA A 70 15.48 10.87 -23.07
CA ALA A 70 16.92 11.13 -23.15
C ALA A 70 17.26 12.58 -22.81
N ARG A 71 16.48 13.54 -23.32
CA ARG A 71 16.62 14.96 -23.01
C ARG A 71 16.41 15.22 -21.53
N ARG A 72 15.29 14.77 -20.97
CA ARG A 72 14.95 14.97 -19.58
C ARG A 72 15.98 14.33 -18.63
N GLY A 73 16.49 13.13 -18.97
CA GLY A 73 17.56 12.49 -18.19
C GLY A 73 18.90 13.21 -18.25
N ALA A 74 19.15 14.02 -19.29
CA ALA A 74 20.32 14.88 -19.36
C ALA A 74 20.14 16.20 -18.58
N GLU A 75 18.90 16.72 -18.53
CA GLU A 75 18.53 17.96 -17.84
C GLU A 75 18.34 17.76 -16.32
N ASP A 76 17.81 16.63 -15.90
CA ASP A 76 17.50 16.34 -14.48
C ASP A 76 18.21 15.06 -14.01
N GLY A 77 19.20 15.22 -13.14
CA GLY A 77 19.95 14.11 -12.56
C GLY A 77 19.10 13.12 -11.76
N ARG A 78 17.96 13.57 -11.20
CA ARG A 78 17.01 12.72 -10.48
C ARG A 78 16.34 11.71 -11.40
N ILE A 79 16.05 12.07 -12.63
CA ILE A 79 15.53 11.14 -13.64
C ILE A 79 16.57 10.08 -13.96
N LYS A 80 17.82 10.47 -14.15
CA LYS A 80 18.91 9.52 -14.39
C LYS A 80 19.03 8.55 -13.22
N TYR A 81 19.03 9.06 -12.00
CA TYR A 81 19.07 8.26 -10.79
C TYR A 81 17.87 7.30 -10.70
N LEU A 82 16.64 7.79 -10.91
CA LEU A 82 15.43 6.97 -10.94
C LEU A 82 15.54 5.78 -11.90
N LEU A 83 16.01 6.02 -13.13
CA LEU A 83 16.13 4.97 -14.13
C LEU A 83 17.22 3.94 -13.75
N GLN A 84 18.36 4.40 -13.25
CA GLN A 84 19.46 3.53 -12.81
C GLN A 84 19.06 2.68 -11.63
N GLU A 85 18.50 3.27 -10.59
CA GLU A 85 18.03 2.57 -9.40
C GLU A 85 16.90 1.57 -9.70
N THR A 86 15.99 1.93 -10.60
CA THR A 86 14.95 1.00 -11.03
C THR A 86 15.54 -0.23 -11.72
N GLN A 87 16.53 -0.06 -12.60
CA GLN A 87 17.20 -1.20 -13.25
C GLN A 87 17.91 -2.10 -12.23
N LEU A 88 18.58 -1.48 -11.26
CA LEU A 88 19.28 -2.20 -10.20
C LEU A 88 18.32 -3.05 -9.37
N ARG A 89 17.20 -2.46 -8.92
CA ARG A 89 16.20 -3.17 -8.10
C ARG A 89 15.43 -4.24 -8.86
N LEU A 90 15.18 -4.04 -10.15
CA LEU A 90 14.54 -5.04 -11.01
C LEU A 90 15.51 -6.12 -11.53
N GLY A 91 16.83 -5.92 -11.39
CA GLY A 91 17.86 -6.85 -11.86
C GLY A 91 17.91 -6.99 -13.38
N ARG A 92 17.41 -6.00 -14.14
CA ARG A 92 17.36 -6.02 -15.61
C ARG A 92 17.30 -4.63 -16.22
N ASN A 93 17.68 -4.54 -17.49
CA ASN A 93 17.52 -3.30 -18.23
C ASN A 93 16.06 -2.94 -18.45
N LEU A 94 15.74 -1.64 -18.41
CA LEU A 94 14.43 -1.11 -18.72
C LEU A 94 14.19 -1.04 -20.23
N LYS A 95 12.98 -1.38 -20.64
CA LYS A 95 12.51 -1.17 -22.01
C LYS A 95 12.12 0.30 -22.22
N THR A 96 12.08 0.76 -23.48
CA THR A 96 11.74 2.14 -23.82
C THR A 96 10.39 2.60 -23.23
N ASN A 97 9.36 1.77 -23.29
CA ASN A 97 8.06 2.08 -22.71
C ASN A 97 8.09 2.14 -21.18
N GLU A 98 9.00 1.42 -20.52
CA GLU A 98 9.17 1.42 -19.06
C GLU A 98 9.87 2.71 -18.62
N THR A 99 10.91 3.14 -19.33
CA THR A 99 11.57 4.42 -19.08
C THR A 99 10.62 5.59 -19.27
N SER A 100 9.83 5.58 -20.36
CA SER A 100 8.78 6.58 -20.60
C SER A 100 7.74 6.62 -19.46
N THR A 101 7.37 5.47 -18.93
CA THR A 101 6.41 5.40 -17.82
C THR A 101 6.97 5.99 -16.54
N LEU A 102 8.22 5.69 -16.19
CA LEU A 102 8.86 6.23 -14.98
C LEU A 102 9.04 7.75 -15.06
N VAL A 103 9.46 8.26 -16.21
CA VAL A 103 9.59 9.72 -16.43
C VAL A 103 8.23 10.40 -16.37
N TRP A 104 7.19 9.79 -16.96
CA TRP A 104 5.82 10.29 -16.86
C TRP A 104 5.30 10.33 -15.43
N LEU A 105 5.58 9.32 -14.62
CA LEU A 105 5.20 9.30 -13.19
C LEU A 105 5.86 10.44 -12.41
N TYR A 106 7.10 10.74 -12.73
CA TYR A 106 7.84 11.80 -12.08
C TYR A 106 7.43 13.20 -12.58
N ASP A 107 7.46 13.44 -13.91
CA ASP A 107 7.25 14.76 -14.51
C ASP A 107 5.77 15.17 -14.55
N ASP A 108 4.89 14.26 -14.99
CA ASP A 108 3.49 14.58 -15.26
C ASP A 108 2.58 14.26 -14.07
N GLN A 109 2.82 13.15 -13.38
CA GLN A 109 2.04 12.80 -12.18
C GLN A 109 2.59 13.47 -10.90
N GLY A 110 3.81 14.02 -10.95
CA GLY A 110 4.43 14.75 -9.87
C GLY A 110 4.84 13.89 -8.67
N LEU A 111 4.99 12.57 -8.88
CA LEU A 111 5.39 11.66 -7.82
C LEU A 111 6.89 11.76 -7.58
N ASP A 112 7.30 11.90 -6.32
CA ASP A 112 8.72 11.96 -5.97
C ASP A 112 9.47 10.68 -6.33
N VAL A 113 10.76 10.81 -6.66
CA VAL A 113 11.63 9.69 -7.03
C VAL A 113 11.67 8.62 -5.95
N SER A 114 11.73 9.04 -4.68
CA SER A 114 11.79 8.12 -3.54
C SER A 114 10.53 7.25 -3.43
N LEU A 115 9.35 7.84 -3.68
CA LEU A 115 8.08 7.11 -3.68
C LEU A 115 7.99 6.11 -4.85
N ILE A 116 8.43 6.52 -6.04
CA ILE A 116 8.48 5.62 -7.21
C ILE A 116 9.42 4.44 -6.92
N LEU A 117 10.60 4.71 -6.36
CA LEU A 117 11.58 3.67 -6.02
C LEU A 117 11.09 2.75 -4.91
N LEU A 118 10.31 3.23 -3.97
CA LEU A 118 9.68 2.43 -2.93
C LEU A 118 8.66 1.44 -3.53
N ILE A 119 7.83 1.89 -4.49
CA ILE A 119 6.90 1.01 -5.23
C ILE A 119 7.68 -0.05 -6.03
N VAL A 120 8.76 0.36 -6.70
CA VAL A 120 9.63 -0.57 -7.46
C VAL A 120 10.22 -1.64 -6.55
N GLN A 121 10.73 -1.25 -5.39
CA GLN A 121 11.31 -2.17 -4.41
C GLN A 121 10.26 -3.16 -3.90
N TYR A 122 9.08 -2.68 -3.53
CA TYR A 122 7.97 -3.54 -3.14
C TYR A 122 7.59 -4.53 -4.25
N ALA A 123 7.47 -4.05 -5.49
CA ALA A 123 7.15 -4.89 -6.64
C ALA A 123 8.19 -5.99 -6.87
N ALA A 124 9.47 -5.66 -6.73
CA ALA A 124 10.57 -6.63 -6.86
C ALA A 124 10.51 -7.70 -5.75
N ALA A 125 10.32 -7.28 -4.49
CA ALA A 125 10.27 -8.19 -3.34
C ALA A 125 9.07 -9.15 -3.38
N HIS A 126 7.94 -8.74 -3.99
CA HIS A 126 6.69 -9.51 -4.01
C HIS A 126 6.40 -10.22 -5.35
N ASN A 127 7.41 -10.43 -6.20
CA ASN A 127 7.25 -11.04 -7.53
C ASN A 127 6.23 -10.31 -8.43
N LYS A 128 6.08 -9.02 -8.24
CA LYS A 128 5.20 -8.11 -9.03
C LYS A 128 6.00 -7.15 -9.90
N ALA A 129 7.25 -7.50 -10.23
CA ALA A 129 8.23 -6.66 -10.93
C ALA A 129 7.83 -6.37 -12.40
N ASN A 130 6.59 -5.94 -12.62
CA ASN A 130 6.10 -5.51 -13.93
C ASN A 130 5.67 -4.04 -13.89
N MET A 131 5.92 -3.32 -14.97
CA MET A 131 5.67 -1.89 -15.08
C MET A 131 4.18 -1.53 -14.94
N ARG A 132 3.27 -2.43 -15.31
CA ARG A 132 1.83 -2.21 -15.15
C ARG A 132 1.42 -2.11 -13.68
N PHE A 133 1.99 -2.97 -12.84
CA PHE A 133 1.75 -2.91 -11.39
C PHE A 133 2.32 -1.62 -10.80
N ILE A 134 3.59 -1.28 -11.14
CA ILE A 134 4.24 -0.06 -10.67
C ILE A 134 3.43 1.18 -11.07
N GLN A 135 3.04 1.28 -12.34
CA GLN A 135 2.23 2.39 -12.83
C GLN A 135 0.87 2.48 -12.13
N SER A 136 0.14 1.36 -12.01
CA SER A 136 -1.20 1.39 -11.39
C SER A 136 -1.13 1.75 -9.90
N THR A 137 -0.13 1.27 -9.18
CA THR A 137 0.08 1.61 -7.77
C THR A 137 0.46 3.08 -7.62
N ALA A 138 1.37 3.58 -8.46
CA ALA A 138 1.79 4.98 -8.42
C ALA A 138 0.62 5.94 -8.71
N VAL A 139 -0.21 5.64 -9.71
CA VAL A 139 -1.40 6.45 -10.03
C VAL A 139 -2.43 6.39 -8.91
N ASP A 140 -2.65 5.21 -8.30
CA ASP A 140 -3.52 5.09 -7.13
C ASP A 140 -3.02 5.95 -5.97
N TRP A 141 -1.72 5.94 -5.70
CA TRP A 141 -1.13 6.78 -4.66
C TRP A 141 -1.32 8.28 -4.93
N VAL A 142 -1.11 8.73 -6.17
CA VAL A 142 -1.37 10.13 -6.55
C VAL A 142 -2.84 10.49 -6.30
N ASN A 143 -3.78 9.63 -6.72
CA ASN A 143 -5.22 9.87 -6.56
C ASN A 143 -5.65 9.89 -5.09
N ARG A 144 -4.98 9.15 -4.22
CA ARG A 144 -5.24 9.07 -2.78
C ARG A 144 -4.44 10.07 -1.95
N GLY A 145 -3.59 10.88 -2.59
CA GLY A 145 -2.76 11.88 -1.91
C GLY A 145 -1.65 11.27 -1.03
N ILE A 146 -1.13 10.10 -1.41
CA ILE A 146 0.02 9.47 -0.75
C ILE A 146 1.28 10.11 -1.32
N ASP A 147 1.74 11.18 -0.69
CA ASP A 147 2.82 12.05 -1.14
C ASP A 147 4.04 12.06 -0.21
N SER A 148 4.00 11.30 0.87
CA SER A 148 5.11 11.18 1.83
C SER A 148 5.56 9.73 2.02
N LEU A 149 6.83 9.54 2.40
CA LEU A 149 7.40 8.22 2.68
C LEU A 149 6.65 7.51 3.81
N THR A 150 6.20 8.25 4.83
CA THR A 150 5.45 7.69 5.97
C THR A 150 4.13 7.08 5.51
N LEU A 151 3.32 7.82 4.73
CA LEU A 151 2.05 7.31 4.19
C LEU A 151 2.27 6.15 3.23
N ALA A 152 3.33 6.23 2.41
CA ALA A 152 3.69 5.17 1.48
C ALA A 152 4.09 3.87 2.19
N ASP A 153 4.89 3.95 3.26
CA ASP A 153 5.30 2.78 4.04
C ASP A 153 4.09 2.13 4.75
N GLU A 154 3.19 2.95 5.30
CA GLU A 154 1.94 2.46 5.88
C GLU A 154 1.07 1.75 4.84
N GLU A 155 0.93 2.33 3.63
CA GLU A 155 0.16 1.71 2.55
C GLU A 155 0.79 0.39 2.08
N LEU A 156 2.12 0.31 1.99
CA LEU A 156 2.81 -0.94 1.63
C LEU A 156 2.59 -2.03 2.69
N ARG A 157 2.61 -1.69 3.96
CA ARG A 157 2.26 -2.62 5.04
C ARG A 157 0.82 -3.11 4.90
N ASN A 158 -0.11 -2.21 4.65
CA ASN A 158 -1.51 -2.53 4.43
C ASN A 158 -1.71 -3.43 3.19
N MET A 159 -0.97 -3.17 2.11
CA MET A 159 -0.98 -4.03 0.92
C MET A 159 -0.48 -5.45 1.23
N ALA A 160 0.60 -5.58 2.00
CA ALA A 160 1.14 -6.87 2.42
C ALA A 160 0.14 -7.63 3.31
N LEU A 161 -0.49 -6.95 4.27
CA LEU A 161 -1.52 -7.54 5.14
C LEU A 161 -2.75 -8.00 4.35
N ARG A 162 -3.19 -7.25 3.34
CA ARG A 162 -4.29 -7.67 2.45
C ARG A 162 -3.94 -8.93 1.65
N GLU A 163 -2.71 -9.01 1.14
CA GLU A 163 -2.24 -10.19 0.41
C GLU A 163 -2.15 -11.43 1.29
N GLU A 164 -1.61 -11.26 2.49
CA GLU A 164 -1.52 -12.34 3.47
C GLU A 164 -2.92 -12.84 3.85
N ALA A 165 -3.82 -11.94 4.19
CA ALA A 165 -5.20 -12.27 4.54
C ALA A 165 -5.90 -13.05 3.41
N TRP A 166 -5.76 -12.60 2.16
CA TRP A 166 -6.28 -13.35 1.02
C TRP A 166 -5.62 -14.72 0.87
N SER A 167 -4.32 -14.82 1.08
CA SER A 167 -3.61 -16.11 1.01
C SER A 167 -4.15 -17.12 2.02
N VAL A 168 -4.44 -16.66 3.25
CA VAL A 168 -5.05 -17.48 4.31
C VAL A 168 -6.44 -17.96 3.90
N VAL A 169 -7.33 -17.03 3.53
CA VAL A 169 -8.71 -17.36 3.12
C VAL A 169 -8.73 -18.27 1.89
N ARG A 170 -7.90 -17.98 0.90
CA ARG A 170 -7.79 -18.78 -0.32
C ARG A 170 -7.38 -20.23 -0.03
N LYS A 171 -6.42 -20.42 0.89
CA LYS A 171 -6.00 -21.76 1.33
C LYS A 171 -7.11 -22.49 2.08
N ALA A 172 -7.76 -21.79 3.01
CA ALA A 172 -8.84 -22.35 3.81
C ALA A 172 -10.04 -22.81 2.96
N PHE A 173 -10.31 -22.09 1.85
CA PHE A 173 -11.41 -22.40 0.93
C PHE A 173 -10.98 -23.35 -0.22
N GLY A 174 -9.71 -23.75 -0.27
CA GLY A 174 -9.20 -24.65 -1.32
C GLY A 174 -9.20 -24.03 -2.73
N PHE A 175 -9.14 -22.71 -2.84
CA PHE A 175 -9.11 -22.05 -4.13
C PHE A 175 -7.76 -22.16 -4.81
N GLU A 176 -7.76 -22.31 -6.12
CA GLU A 176 -6.57 -22.17 -6.94
C GLU A 176 -5.96 -20.76 -6.79
N ARG A 177 -4.68 -20.62 -7.17
CA ARG A 177 -3.98 -19.34 -7.09
C ARG A 177 -4.59 -18.33 -8.07
N ARG A 178 -5.40 -17.41 -7.55
CA ARG A 178 -6.02 -16.30 -8.28
C ARG A 178 -5.98 -15.01 -7.47
N LYS A 179 -6.22 -13.90 -8.13
CA LYS A 179 -6.42 -12.62 -7.44
C LYS A 179 -7.81 -12.55 -6.83
N PRO A 180 -7.97 -11.89 -5.67
CA PRO A 180 -9.29 -11.61 -5.11
C PRO A 180 -10.03 -10.56 -5.95
N SER A 181 -11.33 -10.58 -5.90
CA SER A 181 -12.14 -9.41 -6.21
C SER A 181 -12.02 -8.37 -5.09
N PRO A 182 -12.36 -7.09 -5.31
CA PRO A 182 -12.31 -6.07 -4.26
C PRO A 182 -13.14 -6.44 -3.02
N LYS A 183 -14.30 -7.08 -3.20
CA LYS A 183 -15.14 -7.57 -2.08
C LYS A 183 -14.45 -8.69 -1.30
N GLU A 184 -13.84 -9.64 -1.98
CA GLU A 184 -13.10 -10.74 -1.35
C GLU A 184 -11.89 -10.23 -0.58
N GLU A 185 -11.20 -9.23 -1.10
CA GLU A 185 -10.06 -8.61 -0.44
C GLU A 185 -10.47 -7.93 0.87
N LYS A 186 -11.53 -7.11 0.85
CA LYS A 186 -12.09 -6.46 2.06
C LYS A 186 -12.51 -7.50 3.10
N LEU A 187 -13.27 -8.52 2.70
CA LEU A 187 -13.73 -9.57 3.62
C LEU A 187 -12.59 -10.36 4.21
N SER A 188 -11.61 -10.75 3.40
CA SER A 188 -10.43 -11.50 3.86
C SER A 188 -9.63 -10.70 4.89
N PHE A 189 -9.43 -9.41 4.61
CA PHE A 189 -8.73 -8.50 5.53
C PHE A 189 -9.46 -8.41 6.88
N MET A 190 -10.76 -8.18 6.85
CA MET A 190 -11.61 -8.09 8.04
C MET A 190 -11.57 -9.39 8.85
N TRP A 191 -11.76 -10.54 8.23
CA TRP A 191 -11.79 -11.82 8.92
C TRP A 191 -10.45 -12.19 9.57
N VAL A 192 -9.34 -11.99 8.85
CA VAL A 192 -8.02 -12.40 9.30
C VAL A 192 -7.37 -11.36 10.21
N ASN A 193 -7.43 -10.06 9.82
CA ASN A 193 -6.69 -9.03 10.53
C ASN A 193 -7.50 -8.36 11.66
N GLU A 194 -8.80 -8.15 11.47
CA GLU A 194 -9.64 -7.49 12.48
C GLU A 194 -10.27 -8.51 13.43
N TRP A 195 -10.94 -9.52 12.89
CA TRP A 195 -11.65 -10.52 13.70
C TRP A 195 -10.78 -11.68 14.15
N LYS A 196 -9.55 -11.79 13.63
CA LYS A 196 -8.57 -12.84 14.01
C LYS A 196 -9.12 -14.26 13.85
N MET A 197 -9.91 -14.49 12.81
CA MET A 197 -10.46 -15.80 12.50
C MET A 197 -9.34 -16.78 12.13
N SER A 198 -9.33 -17.95 12.76
CA SER A 198 -8.36 -19.00 12.45
C SER A 198 -8.66 -19.70 11.12
N ASP A 199 -7.64 -20.30 10.51
CA ASP A 199 -7.79 -21.13 9.31
C ASP A 199 -8.86 -22.21 9.48
N LYS A 200 -8.93 -22.80 10.67
CA LYS A 200 -9.93 -23.84 11.01
C LYS A 200 -11.35 -23.28 10.99
N MET A 201 -11.55 -22.07 11.50
CA MET A 201 -12.86 -21.40 11.48
C MET A 201 -13.28 -21.05 10.04
N LEU A 202 -12.34 -20.53 9.23
CA LEU A 202 -12.60 -20.25 7.83
C LEU A 202 -12.97 -21.50 7.04
N THR A 203 -12.23 -22.60 7.25
CA THR A 203 -12.53 -23.89 6.63
C THR A 203 -13.89 -24.44 7.08
N ALA A 204 -14.24 -24.30 8.38
CA ALA A 204 -15.54 -24.71 8.88
C ALA A 204 -16.68 -23.90 8.26
N ALA A 205 -16.50 -22.59 8.05
CA ALA A 205 -17.50 -21.75 7.37
C ALA A 205 -17.68 -22.13 5.90
N TYR A 206 -16.59 -22.44 5.20
CA TYR A 206 -16.64 -22.96 3.83
C TYR A 206 -17.43 -24.27 3.76
N ASN A 207 -17.11 -25.24 4.63
CA ASN A 207 -17.79 -26.53 4.66
C ASN A 207 -19.29 -26.35 4.97
N ALA A 208 -19.63 -25.54 5.98
CA ALA A 208 -21.02 -25.25 6.31
C ALA A 208 -21.81 -24.63 5.14
N CYS A 209 -21.15 -23.80 4.34
CA CYS A 209 -21.76 -23.26 3.13
C CYS A 209 -22.00 -24.34 2.06
N VAL A 210 -21.00 -25.19 1.82
CA VAL A 210 -21.09 -26.24 0.79
C VAL A 210 -22.14 -27.30 1.19
N ASP A 211 -22.18 -27.68 2.47
CA ASP A 211 -23.16 -28.65 3.00
C ASP A 211 -24.59 -28.13 2.86
N GLU A 212 -24.83 -26.85 3.11
CA GLU A 212 -26.16 -26.24 3.07
C GLU A 212 -26.60 -25.90 1.63
N LYS A 213 -25.69 -25.38 0.81
CA LYS A 213 -26.00 -24.85 -0.53
C LYS A 213 -25.57 -25.75 -1.69
N SER A 214 -24.89 -26.87 -1.39
CA SER A 214 -24.29 -27.77 -2.38
C SER A 214 -23.30 -27.11 -3.34
N LYS A 215 -22.91 -25.86 -3.06
CA LYS A 215 -21.92 -25.06 -3.79
C LYS A 215 -21.37 -23.94 -2.94
N PHE A 216 -20.20 -23.46 -3.30
CA PHE A 216 -19.63 -22.27 -2.67
C PHE A 216 -20.40 -21.00 -3.08
N TYR A 217 -20.73 -20.18 -2.07
CA TYR A 217 -21.36 -18.88 -2.26
C TYR A 217 -20.80 -17.87 -1.24
N MET A 218 -19.93 -16.97 -1.70
CA MET A 218 -19.19 -16.04 -0.86
C MET A 218 -20.06 -15.20 0.10
N PRO A 219 -21.19 -14.61 -0.34
CA PRO A 219 -22.05 -13.88 0.58
C PRO A 219 -22.63 -14.72 1.71
N TYR A 220 -22.87 -16.00 1.47
CA TYR A 220 -23.36 -16.92 2.50
C TYR A 220 -22.27 -17.26 3.52
N VAL A 221 -21.03 -17.53 3.05
CA VAL A 221 -19.88 -17.73 3.93
C VAL A 221 -19.64 -16.49 4.79
N ALA A 222 -19.75 -15.27 4.21
CA ALA A 222 -19.59 -14.04 4.94
C ALA A 222 -20.58 -13.92 6.11
N LYS A 223 -21.86 -14.25 5.89
CA LYS A 223 -22.89 -14.25 6.94
C LYS A 223 -22.62 -15.29 8.03
N ILE A 224 -22.14 -16.47 7.67
CA ILE A 224 -21.76 -17.49 8.64
C ILE A 224 -20.66 -16.97 9.57
N ILE A 225 -19.58 -16.41 8.97
CA ILE A 225 -18.42 -15.90 9.73
C ILE A 225 -18.85 -14.71 10.59
N GLU A 226 -19.67 -13.79 10.08
CA GLU A 226 -20.22 -12.65 10.81
C GLU A 226 -21.03 -13.14 12.04
N SER A 227 -21.98 -14.06 11.85
CA SER A 227 -22.75 -14.64 12.95
C SER A 227 -21.87 -15.32 14.01
N TRP A 228 -20.80 -16.00 13.60
CA TRP A 228 -19.87 -16.61 14.54
C TRP A 228 -19.03 -15.58 15.29
N HIS A 229 -18.63 -14.50 14.60
CA HIS A 229 -17.94 -13.39 15.23
C HIS A 229 -18.81 -12.70 16.28
N GLU A 230 -20.09 -12.40 15.97
CA GLU A 230 -21.05 -11.79 16.90
C GLU A 230 -21.30 -12.67 18.12
N LYS A 231 -21.30 -14.00 17.95
CA LYS A 231 -21.45 -14.98 19.05
C LYS A 231 -20.15 -15.21 19.84
N GLY A 232 -19.04 -14.60 19.41
CA GLY A 232 -17.74 -14.76 20.04
C GLY A 232 -17.09 -16.13 19.86
N TYR A 233 -17.48 -16.90 18.84
CA TYR A 233 -16.90 -18.21 18.54
C TYR A 233 -15.48 -18.03 18.01
N LYS A 234 -14.52 -18.72 18.62
CA LYS A 234 -13.09 -18.65 18.26
C LYS A 234 -12.55 -19.96 17.71
N THR A 235 -13.20 -21.05 18.00
CA THR A 235 -12.81 -22.40 17.57
C THR A 235 -13.97 -23.13 16.93
N PRO A 236 -13.74 -24.13 16.07
CA PRO A 236 -14.82 -24.95 15.52
C PRO A 236 -15.63 -25.71 16.58
N GLU A 237 -15.03 -25.98 17.74
CA GLU A 237 -15.67 -26.65 18.86
C GLU A 237 -16.76 -25.79 19.52
N ASP A 238 -16.67 -24.48 19.39
CA ASP A 238 -17.69 -23.54 19.88
C ASP A 238 -18.98 -23.60 19.03
N ILE A 239 -18.86 -24.13 17.81
CA ILE A 239 -19.96 -24.30 16.86
C ILE A 239 -20.72 -25.56 17.27
N LYS A 240 -21.72 -25.42 18.16
CA LYS A 240 -22.56 -26.54 18.55
C LYS A 240 -23.20 -27.14 17.28
N PRO A 241 -23.20 -28.48 17.11
CA PRO A 241 -23.98 -29.10 16.03
C PRO A 241 -25.42 -28.65 16.19
N LYS A 242 -26.01 -28.08 15.14
CA LYS A 242 -27.45 -27.82 15.11
C LYS A 242 -28.14 -29.13 15.42
N GLU A 243 -28.80 -29.25 16.56
CA GLU A 243 -29.85 -30.22 16.71
C GLU A 243 -30.79 -30.05 15.53
N LYS A 244 -31.04 -31.13 14.79
CA LYS A 244 -31.97 -31.17 13.67
C LYS A 244 -33.39 -30.96 14.22
N THR A 245 -33.73 -29.74 14.59
CA THR A 245 -35.09 -29.36 14.94
C THR A 245 -35.34 -27.92 14.54
N GLU A 246 -36.21 -27.80 13.56
CA GLU A 246 -37.11 -26.66 13.29
C GLU A 246 -36.49 -25.27 13.29
N LYS A 247 -36.10 -24.80 12.12
CA LYS A 247 -36.55 -23.54 11.51
C LYS A 247 -35.74 -23.25 10.22
N GLN A 248 -36.26 -23.79 9.18
CA GLN A 248 -35.84 -23.48 7.80
C GLN A 248 -36.22 -22.07 7.37
N SER A 249 -36.78 -21.21 8.27
CA SER A 249 -37.37 -19.92 7.91
C SER A 249 -36.54 -18.67 8.21
N ASP A 250 -35.56 -18.72 9.13
CA ASP A 250 -34.90 -17.47 9.54
C ASP A 250 -33.71 -17.06 8.68
N PHE A 251 -33.11 -17.98 7.91
CA PHE A 251 -32.02 -17.65 7.00
C PHE A 251 -32.46 -17.23 5.59
N ALA A 252 -33.74 -17.44 5.23
CA ALA A 252 -34.28 -17.02 3.93
C ALA A 252 -34.70 -15.55 3.89
N ALA A 253 -34.79 -14.90 5.04
CA ALA A 253 -35.29 -13.53 5.18
C ALA A 253 -34.18 -12.47 5.36
N TYR A 254 -32.91 -12.84 5.27
CA TYR A 254 -31.84 -11.84 5.33
C TYR A 254 -31.71 -11.16 3.97
N ASP A 255 -32.06 -9.88 3.94
CA ASP A 255 -31.99 -9.01 2.78
C ASP A 255 -30.52 -8.84 2.33
N ILE A 256 -30.16 -9.54 1.25
CA ILE A 256 -28.83 -9.48 0.64
C ILE A 256 -28.50 -8.05 0.22
N ASP A 257 -29.49 -7.27 -0.16
CA ASP A 257 -29.34 -5.87 -0.58
C ASP A 257 -28.97 -4.95 0.59
N LEU A 258 -29.42 -5.28 1.82
CA LEU A 258 -29.04 -4.53 3.02
C LEU A 258 -27.56 -4.77 3.38
N PHE A 259 -27.10 -6.01 3.25
CA PHE A 259 -25.70 -6.36 3.50
C PHE A 259 -24.76 -5.75 2.45
N GLU A 260 -25.17 -5.71 1.19
CA GLU A 260 -24.43 -5.02 0.14
C GLU A 260 -24.38 -3.49 0.37
N LYS A 261 -25.44 -2.89 0.89
CA LYS A 261 -25.43 -1.47 1.30
C LYS A 261 -24.50 -1.20 2.47
N MET A 262 -24.42 -2.07 3.46
CA MET A 262 -23.50 -1.91 4.60
C MET A 262 -22.04 -2.05 4.19
N LEU A 263 -21.71 -2.91 3.23
CA LEU A 263 -20.35 -3.03 2.68
C LEU A 263 -19.93 -1.81 1.83
N ASN A 264 -20.92 -1.12 1.22
CA ASN A 264 -20.67 0.04 0.37
C ASN A 264 -20.74 1.39 1.13
N SER A 265 -21.19 1.40 2.39
CA SER A 265 -21.40 2.63 3.18
C SER A 265 -20.24 2.98 4.12
N LYS A 266 -19.14 2.25 4.08
CA LYS A 266 -17.92 2.51 4.89
C LYS A 266 -16.74 2.98 4.02
N ASP A 267 -17.01 3.80 2.99
CA ASP A 267 -15.98 4.56 2.26
C ASP A 267 -15.93 5.99 2.77
#